data_eba09088ac8d3eaf98f0e19a993c1004
#
_entry.id   eba09088ac8d3eaf98f0e19a993c1004
#
_cell.length_a   1.000
_cell.length_b   1.000
_cell.length_c   1.000
_cell.angle_alpha   90.00
_cell.angle_beta   90.00
_cell.angle_gamma   90.00
#
_symmetry.space_group_name_H-M   'P 1'
#
loop_
_entity.id
_entity.type
_entity.pdbx_description
1 polymer ?
#
loop_
_entity_poly.entity_id
_entity_poly.type
_entity_poly.pdbx_seq_one_letter_code
_entity_poly.pdbx_strand_id
1 'polypeptide(L)'
;MKYNERISINGNLITDTEFEELIRELDPIIREYNIENNTNVIFFELITIMALIYFYRKKVDFVVLETGIGGLYDCTNVIEKPLVSVITSIGYDHTNVLGNSLKEIASQKAGIIKQ
;
A
#
# COMPACT_ATOMS: atom_id res chain seq x y z
N MET A 1 14.85 10.83 -4.61
CA MET A 1 14.17 9.75 -3.85
C MET A 1 14.20 8.52 -4.74
N LYS A 2 14.78 7.42 -4.26
CA LYS A 2 14.74 6.13 -4.97
C LYS A 2 13.47 5.37 -4.55
N TYR A 3 12.86 4.65 -5.47
CA TYR A 3 11.62 3.90 -5.20
C TYR A 3 11.79 2.77 -4.19
N ASN A 4 12.96 2.15 -4.12
CA ASN A 4 13.29 1.12 -3.14
C ASN A 4 13.23 1.60 -1.67
N GLU A 5 13.33 2.90 -1.40
CA GLU A 5 13.18 3.45 -0.05
C GLU A 5 11.82 3.13 0.59
N ARG A 6 10.85 2.70 -0.21
CA ARG A 6 9.49 2.35 0.23
C ARG A 6 9.35 0.91 0.72
N ILE A 7 10.33 0.04 0.45
CA ILE A 7 10.29 -1.38 0.82
C ILE A 7 11.56 -1.74 1.56
N SER A 8 11.44 -2.11 2.83
CA SER A 8 12.59 -2.51 3.65
C SER A 8 12.26 -3.67 4.58
N ILE A 9 13.28 -4.46 4.92
CA ILE A 9 13.23 -5.51 5.93
C ILE A 9 14.33 -5.24 6.94
N ASN A 10 13.96 -5.07 8.21
CA ASN A 10 14.89 -4.78 9.31
C ASN A 10 15.84 -3.60 9.00
N GLY A 11 15.30 -2.55 8.37
CA GLY A 11 16.05 -1.34 8.01
C GLY A 11 16.90 -1.46 6.74
N ASN A 12 16.96 -2.62 6.10
CA ASN A 12 17.64 -2.81 4.83
C ASN A 12 16.64 -2.67 3.69
N LEU A 13 16.93 -1.76 2.76
CA LEU A 13 16.08 -1.54 1.59
C LEU A 13 16.13 -2.76 0.66
N ILE A 14 15.03 -2.99 -0.07
CA ILE A 14 15.04 -3.91 -1.20
C ILE A 14 16.15 -3.51 -2.18
N THR A 15 16.92 -4.47 -2.68
CA THR A 15 17.99 -4.19 -3.64
C THR A 15 17.43 -3.79 -5.00
N ASP A 16 18.23 -3.04 -5.78
CA ASP A 16 17.85 -2.65 -7.15
C ASP A 16 17.52 -3.90 -7.99
N THR A 17 18.30 -4.96 -7.85
CA THR A 17 18.10 -6.23 -8.57
C THR A 17 16.75 -6.88 -8.22
N GLU A 18 16.45 -7.05 -6.93
CA GLU A 18 15.18 -7.64 -6.47
C GLU A 18 13.98 -6.78 -6.89
N PHE A 19 14.13 -5.46 -6.85
CA PHE A 19 13.10 -4.52 -7.28
C PHE A 19 12.83 -4.67 -8.79
N GLU A 20 13.86 -4.70 -9.61
CA GLU A 20 13.73 -4.89 -11.06
C GLU A 20 13.17 -6.27 -11.44
N GLU A 21 13.53 -7.32 -10.71
CA GLU A 21 12.97 -8.67 -10.91
C GLU A 21 11.46 -8.68 -10.69
N LEU A 22 10.98 -8.04 -9.61
CA LEU A 22 9.55 -7.91 -9.32
C LEU A 22 8.83 -7.11 -10.41
N ILE A 23 9.40 -6.02 -10.90
CA ILE A 23 8.81 -5.25 -12.00
C ILE A 23 8.68 -6.12 -13.25
N ARG A 24 9.74 -6.82 -13.65
CA ARG A 24 9.71 -7.69 -14.85
C ARG A 24 8.66 -8.79 -14.75
N GLU A 25 8.48 -9.34 -13.57
CA GLU A 25 7.48 -10.38 -13.31
C GLU A 25 6.04 -9.82 -13.36
N LEU A 26 5.82 -8.65 -12.77
CA LEU A 26 4.48 -8.08 -12.64
C LEU A 26 4.03 -7.31 -13.88
N ASP A 27 4.93 -6.73 -14.66
CA ASP A 27 4.57 -5.90 -15.83
C ASP A 27 3.61 -6.60 -16.81
N PRO A 28 3.84 -7.85 -17.26
CA PRO A 28 2.89 -8.52 -18.15
C PRO A 28 1.54 -8.77 -17.50
N ILE A 29 1.50 -9.13 -16.23
CA ILE A 29 0.26 -9.39 -15.47
C ILE A 29 -0.55 -8.10 -15.32
N ILE A 30 0.12 -7.01 -14.96
CA ILE A 30 -0.53 -5.69 -14.81
C ILE A 30 -1.06 -5.18 -16.15
N ARG A 31 -0.34 -5.36 -17.25
CA ARG A 31 -0.80 -4.97 -18.59
C ARG A 31 -2.06 -5.74 -19.00
N GLU A 32 -2.06 -7.06 -18.80
CA GLU A 32 -3.22 -7.92 -19.08
C GLU A 32 -4.43 -7.48 -18.24
N TYR A 33 -4.24 -7.33 -16.92
CA TYR A 33 -5.28 -6.87 -16.01
C TYR A 33 -5.87 -5.50 -16.42
N ASN A 34 -5.02 -4.55 -16.79
CA ASN A 34 -5.46 -3.22 -17.20
C ASN A 34 -6.33 -3.27 -18.48
N ILE A 35 -5.96 -4.13 -19.45
CA ILE A 35 -6.72 -4.32 -20.69
C ILE A 35 -8.08 -4.97 -20.38
N GLU A 36 -8.07 -6.07 -19.64
CA GLU A 36 -9.28 -6.84 -19.33
C GLU A 36 -10.31 -6.04 -18.53
N ASN A 37 -9.84 -5.20 -17.60
CA ASN A 37 -10.70 -4.45 -16.70
C ASN A 37 -10.90 -2.98 -17.10
N ASN A 38 -10.34 -2.56 -18.25
CA ASN A 38 -10.37 -1.17 -18.72
C ASN A 38 -9.97 -0.17 -17.63
N THR A 39 -8.84 -0.45 -16.97
CA THR A 39 -8.30 0.32 -15.85
C THR A 39 -6.81 0.59 -16.03
N ASN A 40 -6.23 1.33 -15.09
CA ASN A 40 -4.79 1.52 -15.01
C ASN A 40 -4.37 1.39 -13.54
N VAL A 41 -3.65 0.34 -13.23
CA VAL A 41 -3.00 0.19 -11.91
C VAL A 41 -2.02 1.34 -11.72
N ILE A 42 -2.22 2.11 -10.66
CA ILE A 42 -1.35 3.25 -10.36
C ILE A 42 -0.07 2.81 -9.65
N PHE A 43 0.93 3.68 -9.67
CA PHE A 43 2.25 3.40 -9.12
C PHE A 43 2.21 2.94 -7.66
N PHE A 44 1.36 3.53 -6.81
CA PHE A 44 1.29 3.17 -5.39
C PHE A 44 0.68 1.77 -5.19
N GLU A 45 -0.30 1.38 -6.00
CA GLU A 45 -0.85 0.01 -6.01
C GLU A 45 0.21 -1.01 -6.42
N LEU A 46 0.97 -0.70 -7.48
CA LEU A 46 2.07 -1.57 -7.92
C LEU A 46 3.12 -1.76 -6.83
N ILE A 47 3.57 -0.69 -6.18
CA ILE A 47 4.55 -0.77 -5.07
C ILE A 47 4.00 -1.58 -3.90
N THR A 48 2.72 -1.45 -3.59
CA THR A 48 2.07 -2.22 -2.52
C THR A 48 2.05 -3.71 -2.85
N ILE A 49 1.69 -4.08 -4.08
CA ILE A 49 1.74 -5.48 -4.54
C ILE A 49 3.17 -6.02 -4.47
N MET A 50 4.14 -5.26 -4.97
CA MET A 50 5.56 -5.64 -4.92
C MET A 50 6.04 -5.88 -3.48
N ALA A 51 5.69 -4.98 -2.56
CA ALA A 51 6.05 -5.10 -1.15
C ALA A 51 5.47 -6.38 -0.53
N LEU A 52 4.19 -6.67 -0.75
CA LEU A 52 3.53 -7.86 -0.21
C LEU A 52 4.15 -9.15 -0.76
N ILE A 53 4.45 -9.22 -2.06
CA ILE A 53 5.14 -10.37 -2.67
C ILE A 53 6.55 -10.52 -2.10
N TYR A 54 7.29 -9.42 -1.98
CA TYR A 54 8.65 -9.43 -1.43
C TYR A 54 8.67 -9.95 0.01
N PHE A 55 7.82 -9.43 0.89
CA PHE A 55 7.72 -9.86 2.27
C PHE A 55 7.29 -11.32 2.40
N TYR A 56 6.35 -11.76 1.57
CA TYR A 56 5.95 -13.18 1.52
C TYR A 56 7.12 -14.09 1.13
N ARG A 57 7.89 -13.74 0.10
CA ARG A 57 9.06 -14.52 -0.36
C ARG A 57 10.17 -14.55 0.68
N LYS A 58 10.37 -13.45 1.39
CA LYS A 58 11.38 -13.35 2.46
C LYS A 58 10.91 -13.98 3.78
N LYS A 59 9.65 -14.42 3.86
CA LYS A 59 9.06 -15.07 5.06
C LYS A 59 9.23 -14.23 6.32
N VAL A 60 8.94 -12.94 6.22
CA VAL A 60 9.00 -12.04 7.36
C VAL A 60 7.93 -12.40 8.41
N ASP A 61 8.24 -12.24 9.69
CA ASP A 61 7.32 -12.56 10.78
C ASP A 61 6.20 -11.51 10.93
N PHE A 62 6.53 -10.23 10.68
CA PHE A 62 5.62 -9.09 10.80
C PHE A 62 5.78 -8.14 9.62
N VAL A 63 4.68 -7.53 9.21
CA VAL A 63 4.65 -6.48 8.19
C VAL A 63 4.03 -5.23 8.77
N VAL A 64 4.69 -4.10 8.60
CA VAL A 64 4.15 -2.77 8.90
C VAL A 64 3.79 -2.09 7.58
N LEU A 65 2.50 -1.80 7.39
CA LEU A 65 2.00 -1.12 6.21
C LEU A 65 1.57 0.30 6.58
N GLU A 66 2.22 1.28 5.98
CA GLU A 66 1.78 2.67 6.09
C GLU A 66 0.73 2.96 5.01
N THR A 67 -0.43 3.46 5.43
CA THR A 67 -1.50 3.90 4.54
C THR A 67 -1.04 5.07 3.68
N GLY A 68 -1.34 5.03 2.39
CA GLY A 68 -1.00 6.12 1.48
C GLY A 68 -1.91 7.33 1.68
N ILE A 69 -3.22 7.17 1.50
CA ILE A 69 -4.21 8.25 1.69
C ILE A 69 -5.48 7.69 2.31
N GLY A 70 -5.97 8.36 3.36
CA GLY A 70 -7.22 8.00 4.01
C GLY A 70 -7.12 6.71 4.82
N GLY A 71 -7.59 5.61 4.29
CA GLY A 71 -7.56 4.28 4.91
C GLY A 71 -8.57 3.34 4.30
N LEU A 72 -9.85 3.66 4.36
CA LEU A 72 -10.95 2.77 3.94
C LEU A 72 -10.77 2.21 2.52
N TYR A 73 -10.39 3.05 1.58
CA TYR A 73 -10.21 2.70 0.16
C TYR A 73 -8.74 2.66 -0.27
N ASP A 74 -7.81 2.73 0.69
CA ASP A 74 -6.39 2.65 0.37
C ASP A 74 -5.99 1.23 -0.04
N CYS A 75 -5.09 1.09 -1.01
CA CYS A 75 -4.66 -0.22 -1.49
C CYS A 75 -3.92 -1.05 -0.42
N THR A 76 -3.40 -0.42 0.64
CA THR A 76 -2.82 -1.14 1.78
C THR A 76 -3.88 -1.80 2.66
N ASN A 77 -5.16 -1.41 2.52
CA ASN A 77 -6.28 -1.92 3.33
C ASN A 77 -6.82 -3.29 2.87
N VAL A 78 -6.02 -4.05 2.12
CA VAL A 78 -6.35 -5.41 1.65
C VAL A 78 -6.23 -6.48 2.73
N ILE A 79 -5.60 -6.16 3.86
CA ILE A 79 -5.40 -7.12 4.96
C ILE A 79 -6.70 -7.25 5.75
N GLU A 80 -7.30 -8.44 5.71
CA GLU A 80 -8.59 -8.71 6.36
C GLU A 80 -8.51 -8.71 7.89
N LYS A 81 -7.40 -9.21 8.45
CA LYS A 81 -7.21 -9.37 9.89
C LYS A 81 -5.84 -8.82 10.32
N PRO A 82 -5.68 -7.48 10.36
CA PRO A 82 -4.46 -6.90 10.89
C PRO A 82 -4.32 -7.21 12.39
N LEU A 83 -3.10 -7.48 12.84
CA LEU A 83 -2.84 -7.68 14.27
C LEU A 83 -3.10 -6.41 15.09
N VAL A 84 -2.75 -5.27 14.52
CA VAL A 84 -2.95 -3.95 15.12
C VAL A 84 -3.22 -2.94 14.01
N SER A 85 -4.18 -2.05 14.23
CA SER A 85 -4.40 -0.84 13.41
C SER A 85 -4.06 0.38 14.24
N VAL A 86 -3.23 1.28 13.71
CA VAL A 86 -2.76 2.48 14.40
C VAL A 86 -3.21 3.72 13.65
N ILE A 87 -3.87 4.65 14.35
CA ILE A 87 -4.17 5.99 13.85
C ILE A 87 -3.44 6.97 14.76
N THR A 88 -2.51 7.73 14.21
CA THR A 88 -1.63 8.63 14.99
C THR A 88 -2.33 9.93 15.34
N SER A 89 -2.85 10.63 14.34
CA SER A 89 -3.54 11.90 14.53
C SER A 89 -4.55 12.12 13.40
N ILE A 90 -5.57 12.94 13.70
CA ILE A 90 -6.54 13.40 12.71
C ILE A 90 -6.32 14.89 12.50
N GLY A 91 -6.08 15.28 11.27
CA GLY A 91 -5.91 16.67 10.85
C GLY A 91 -6.53 16.90 9.47
N TYR A 92 -6.62 18.15 9.07
CA TYR A 92 -7.04 18.51 7.72
C TYR A 92 -5.90 18.25 6.74
N ASP A 93 -6.10 17.24 5.90
CA ASP A 93 -5.21 16.89 4.80
C ASP A 93 -6.02 16.18 3.72
N HIS A 94 -5.59 16.29 2.47
CA HIS A 94 -6.26 15.68 1.32
C HIS A 94 -7.78 15.91 1.29
N THR A 95 -8.24 17.11 1.66
CA THR A 95 -9.67 17.43 1.82
C THR A 95 -10.49 17.24 0.54
N ASN A 96 -9.87 17.40 -0.62
CA ASN A 96 -10.48 17.11 -1.92
C ASN A 96 -10.78 15.62 -2.17
N VAL A 97 -10.22 14.72 -1.37
CA VAL A 97 -10.40 13.27 -1.48
C VAL A 97 -11.12 12.70 -0.26
N LEU A 98 -10.74 13.14 0.94
CA LEU A 98 -11.17 12.55 2.21
C LEU A 98 -12.40 13.22 2.83
N GLY A 99 -12.79 14.41 2.31
CA GLY A 99 -13.90 15.21 2.84
C GLY A 99 -13.44 16.47 3.54
N ASN A 100 -14.41 17.36 3.81
CA ASN A 100 -14.16 18.71 4.28
C ASN A 100 -14.28 18.87 5.81
N SER A 101 -14.50 17.78 6.53
CA SER A 101 -14.61 17.79 7.99
C SER A 101 -13.68 16.75 8.63
N LEU A 102 -13.23 17.04 9.86
CA LEU A 102 -12.44 16.09 10.64
C LEU A 102 -13.18 14.77 10.86
N LYS A 103 -14.50 14.79 10.92
CA LYS A 103 -15.33 13.59 11.06
C LYS A 103 -15.25 12.69 9.83
N GLU A 104 -15.34 13.27 8.63
CA GLU A 104 -15.22 12.53 7.37
C GLU A 104 -13.81 11.93 7.24
N ILE A 105 -12.77 12.74 7.49
CA ILE A 105 -11.38 12.30 7.47
C ILE A 105 -11.15 11.16 8.48
N ALA A 106 -11.66 11.31 9.71
CA ALA A 106 -11.56 10.27 10.74
C ALA A 106 -12.26 8.98 10.32
N SER A 107 -13.43 9.06 9.69
CA SER A 107 -14.17 7.89 9.17
C SER A 107 -13.36 7.15 8.11
N GLN A 108 -12.74 7.87 7.18
CA GLN A 108 -11.87 7.28 6.15
C GLN A 108 -10.67 6.56 6.79
N LYS A 109 -10.01 7.20 7.75
CA LYS A 109 -8.86 6.60 8.45
C LYS A 109 -9.27 5.39 9.30
N ALA A 110 -10.42 5.45 9.97
CA ALA A 110 -10.96 4.35 10.76
C ALA A 110 -11.31 3.10 9.93
N GLY A 111 -11.42 3.22 8.61
CA GLY A 111 -11.67 2.10 7.70
C GLY A 111 -10.59 1.01 7.70
N ILE A 112 -9.42 1.24 8.29
CA ILE A 112 -8.38 0.22 8.48
C ILE A 112 -8.62 -0.65 9.72
N ILE A 113 -9.55 -0.27 10.60
CA ILE A 113 -9.90 -1.06 11.78
C ILE A 113 -10.85 -2.17 11.34
N LYS A 114 -10.46 -3.42 11.59
CA LYS A 114 -11.25 -4.61 11.25
C LYS A 114 -11.80 -5.26 12.53
N GLN A 115 -12.88 -6.02 12.36
CA GLN A 115 -13.48 -6.81 13.45
C GLN A 115 -12.88 -8.21 13.49
#